data_091cbb5ceaa739ae854f0b0d6e946bc3
#
_entry.id   091cbb5ceaa739ae854f0b0d6e946bc3
#
_cell.length_a   1.000
_cell.length_b   1.000
_cell.length_c   1.000
_cell.angle_alpha   90.00
_cell.angle_beta   90.00
_cell.angle_gamma   90.00
#
_symmetry.space_group_name_H-M   'P 1'
#
loop_
_entity.id
_entity.type
_entity.pdbx_description
1 polymer ?
#
loop_
_entity_poly.entity_id
_entity_poly.type
_entity_poly.pdbx_seq_one_letter_code
_entity_poly.pdbx_strand_id
1 'polypeptide(L)'
;THEYIKNLHILFTDDTFTLIPERVKKLCEGLEQLQKIKPFKWFCEGHVHTLFINPEMISYIAKAGGQRIQLGIEAGTQEVLDAYRKGSTLDEIKSVVRLCYESGIEEIYSNIILAGAHFTPEVYLDNIDFAKELLNIAPGVMEIGTVFYWPLPETSITNYPDKYGLTILDYDFITSSGDFPQIKTSQLNQLELIEMMQNMEEELRHYMKYLLLDGQVNSKHIISWLRRKNKKFVSRWLYALNELPHMLNYYSMIASKECIELKNVSRSNLYVHPMRTVPLAKFLKINNTNKVILDHKLTNLEFDVLIYSLGKLSITEIAKFLAPKYHEKSFDFVGTIIDAVNLLSSKYLLVYSEK
;
A
#
# COMPACT_ATOMS: atom_id res chain seq x y z
N THR A 1 18.53 20.55 23.15
CA THR A 1 17.38 19.60 22.99
C THR A 1 17.01 19.31 21.55
N HIS A 2 17.37 20.15 20.58
CA HIS A 2 16.91 20.01 19.18
C HIS A 2 17.72 19.04 18.31
N GLU A 3 18.94 18.69 18.70
CA GLU A 3 19.79 17.76 17.93
C GLU A 3 19.34 16.29 17.99
N TYR A 4 18.57 15.91 19.00
CA TYR A 4 18.16 14.50 19.23
C TYR A 4 16.92 14.08 18.42
N ILE A 5 16.18 15.01 17.80
CA ILE A 5 14.94 14.70 17.07
C ILE A 5 15.20 14.76 15.58
N LYS A 6 15.86 13.73 15.03
CA LYS A 6 16.19 13.67 13.60
C LYS A 6 15.01 13.30 12.70
N ASN A 7 13.98 12.61 13.22
CA ASN A 7 12.80 12.21 12.47
C ASN A 7 11.57 12.40 13.37
N LEU A 8 11.06 13.62 13.48
CA LEU A 8 9.91 13.91 14.31
C LEU A 8 8.64 13.42 13.60
N HIS A 9 7.96 12.46 14.24
CA HIS A 9 6.61 12.07 13.94
C HIS A 9 5.70 12.54 15.07
N ILE A 10 4.70 13.35 14.76
CA ILE A 10 3.74 13.85 15.73
C ILE A 10 2.44 13.06 15.55
N LEU A 11 1.89 12.57 16.65
CA LEU A 11 0.58 11.97 16.70
C LEU A 11 -0.36 12.94 17.43
N PHE A 12 -1.40 13.39 16.75
CA PHE A 12 -2.53 14.06 17.40
C PHE A 12 -3.47 13.00 17.95
N THR A 13 -3.66 13.00 19.26
CA THR A 13 -4.45 12.00 19.99
C THR A 13 -5.88 12.44 20.25
N ASP A 14 -6.37 13.40 19.49
CA ASP A 14 -7.79 13.76 19.49
C ASP A 14 -8.59 12.61 18.88
N ASP A 15 -9.64 12.14 19.55
CA ASP A 15 -10.55 11.08 19.06
C ASP A 15 -11.18 11.45 17.70
N THR A 16 -11.33 12.75 17.44
CA THR A 16 -11.79 13.28 16.16
C THR A 16 -11.13 14.63 15.89
N PHE A 17 -9.93 14.60 15.34
CA PHE A 17 -9.17 15.81 15.01
C PHE A 17 -9.93 16.76 14.07
N THR A 18 -10.72 16.21 13.13
CA THR A 18 -11.42 16.93 12.08
C THR A 18 -12.80 17.46 12.48
N LEU A 19 -13.17 17.40 13.77
CA LEU A 19 -14.51 17.78 14.22
C LEU A 19 -14.85 19.26 13.98
N ILE A 20 -13.87 20.16 14.16
CA ILE A 20 -14.05 21.61 14.09
C ILE A 20 -13.19 22.18 12.96
N PRO A 21 -13.79 22.52 11.77
CA PRO A 21 -13.04 22.96 10.58
C PRO A 21 -12.13 24.18 10.82
N GLU A 22 -12.61 25.19 11.54
CA GLU A 22 -11.84 26.40 11.83
C GLU A 22 -10.58 26.08 12.69
N ARG A 23 -10.71 25.15 13.64
CA ARG A 23 -9.57 24.69 14.46
C ARG A 23 -8.53 23.98 13.57
N VAL A 24 -8.99 23.09 12.68
CA VAL A 24 -8.12 22.38 11.74
C VAL A 24 -7.36 23.35 10.86
N LYS A 25 -8.06 24.30 10.24
CA LYS A 25 -7.47 25.33 9.38
C LYS A 25 -6.37 26.09 10.12
N LYS A 26 -6.71 26.69 11.26
CA LYS A 26 -5.78 27.50 12.06
C LYS A 26 -4.56 26.72 12.53
N LEU A 27 -4.75 25.45 12.94
CA LEU A 27 -3.66 24.59 13.36
C LEU A 27 -2.77 24.22 12.16
N CYS A 28 -3.35 23.86 11.02
CA CYS A 28 -2.59 23.53 9.82
C CYS A 28 -1.79 24.73 9.30
N GLU A 29 -2.33 25.95 9.34
CA GLU A 29 -1.59 27.17 9.00
C GLU A 29 -0.34 27.34 9.89
N GLY A 30 -0.46 27.08 11.21
CA GLY A 30 0.67 27.12 12.14
C GLY A 30 1.69 26.01 11.85
N LEU A 31 1.24 24.79 11.61
CA LEU A 31 2.09 23.64 11.27
C LEU A 31 2.84 23.87 9.94
N GLU A 32 2.19 24.47 8.94
CA GLU A 32 2.83 24.81 7.67
C GLU A 32 4.00 25.80 7.84
N GLN A 33 3.88 26.78 8.75
CA GLN A 33 5.01 27.67 9.07
C GLN A 33 6.15 26.91 9.75
N LEU A 34 5.85 25.99 10.67
CA LEU A 34 6.85 25.14 11.31
C LEU A 34 7.56 24.20 10.32
N GLN A 35 6.86 23.70 9.30
CA GLN A 35 7.45 22.88 8.22
C GLN A 35 8.58 23.62 7.49
N LYS A 36 8.49 24.94 7.34
CA LYS A 36 9.53 25.78 6.69
C LYS A 36 10.81 25.85 7.53
N ILE A 37 10.71 25.71 8.84
CA ILE A 37 11.86 25.74 9.77
C ILE A 37 12.48 24.34 9.86
N LYS A 38 11.66 23.32 10.07
CA LYS A 38 12.09 21.94 10.19
C LYS A 38 10.98 21.01 9.68
N PRO A 39 11.22 20.30 8.57
CA PRO A 39 10.25 19.33 8.06
C PRO A 39 9.99 18.21 9.08
N PHE A 40 8.73 17.89 9.29
CA PHE A 40 8.25 16.77 10.10
C PHE A 40 7.00 16.16 9.48
N LYS A 41 6.63 14.99 9.94
CA LYS A 41 5.42 14.29 9.52
C LYS A 41 4.50 14.11 10.72
N TRP A 42 3.20 14.08 10.46
CA TRP A 42 2.23 13.92 11.52
C TRP A 42 1.01 13.10 11.08
N PHE A 43 0.30 12.61 12.05
CA PHE A 43 -0.84 11.73 11.94
C PHE A 43 -2.02 12.28 12.74
N CYS A 44 -3.25 12.12 12.22
CA CYS A 44 -4.49 12.43 12.94
C CYS A 44 -5.60 11.44 12.60
N GLU A 45 -6.65 11.44 13.42
CA GLU A 45 -7.90 10.74 13.18
C GLU A 45 -8.95 11.69 12.61
N GLY A 46 -9.66 11.24 11.58
CA GLY A 46 -10.65 12.02 10.86
C GLY A 46 -12.02 11.36 10.81
N HIS A 47 -13.08 12.18 10.91
CA HIS A 47 -14.44 11.72 10.75
C HIS A 47 -14.88 11.91 9.29
N VAL A 48 -15.35 10.85 8.64
CA VAL A 48 -15.69 10.84 7.21
C VAL A 48 -16.69 11.93 6.84
N HIS A 49 -17.86 11.95 7.50
CA HIS A 49 -18.91 12.92 7.17
C HIS A 49 -18.43 14.38 7.33
N THR A 50 -17.65 14.67 8.38
CA THR A 50 -17.11 16.02 8.58
C THR A 50 -16.15 16.45 7.48
N LEU A 51 -15.30 15.50 7.02
CA LEU A 51 -14.38 15.73 5.88
C LEU A 51 -15.13 15.83 4.55
N PHE A 52 -16.22 15.08 4.39
CA PHE A 52 -17.03 15.12 3.18
C PHE A 52 -17.71 16.49 2.98
N ILE A 53 -18.29 17.05 4.05
CA ILE A 53 -18.96 18.37 3.98
C ILE A 53 -17.98 19.56 4.05
N ASN A 54 -16.72 19.35 4.44
CA ASN A 54 -15.65 20.35 4.49
C ASN A 54 -14.37 19.82 3.83
N PRO A 55 -14.39 19.55 2.53
CA PRO A 55 -13.31 18.86 1.82
C PRO A 55 -11.97 19.62 1.80
N GLU A 56 -12.01 20.95 1.96
CA GLU A 56 -10.83 21.80 2.06
C GLU A 56 -9.92 21.45 3.24
N MET A 57 -10.45 20.86 4.32
CA MET A 57 -9.65 20.40 5.45
C MET A 57 -8.58 19.38 5.04
N ILE A 58 -8.90 18.50 4.09
CA ILE A 58 -7.96 17.51 3.56
C ILE A 58 -6.76 18.21 2.93
N SER A 59 -7.00 19.26 2.15
CA SER A 59 -5.95 20.06 1.54
C SER A 59 -5.09 20.79 2.59
N TYR A 60 -5.69 21.33 3.65
CA TYR A 60 -4.93 21.94 4.76
C TYR A 60 -4.06 20.91 5.46
N ILE A 61 -4.59 19.72 5.78
CA ILE A 61 -3.85 18.62 6.40
C ILE A 61 -2.65 18.21 5.54
N ALA A 62 -2.86 17.98 4.24
CA ALA A 62 -1.80 17.57 3.33
C ALA A 62 -0.69 18.63 3.21
N LYS A 63 -1.03 19.91 3.03
CA LYS A 63 -0.07 21.03 2.94
C LYS A 63 0.74 21.22 4.21
N ALA A 64 0.12 20.98 5.36
CA ALA A 64 0.77 21.09 6.66
C ALA A 64 1.67 19.89 7.01
N GLY A 65 1.87 18.93 6.10
CA GLY A 65 2.72 17.75 6.29
C GLY A 65 2.04 16.59 6.99
N GLY A 66 0.70 16.57 7.01
CA GLY A 66 -0.08 15.41 7.43
C GLY A 66 0.22 14.24 6.51
N GLN A 67 0.87 13.22 7.06
CA GLN A 67 1.30 12.05 6.30
C GLN A 67 0.25 10.96 6.30
N ARG A 68 -0.36 10.74 7.46
CA ARG A 68 -1.35 9.70 7.67
C ARG A 68 -2.63 10.29 8.24
N ILE A 69 -3.75 9.84 7.69
CA ILE A 69 -5.08 10.09 8.26
C ILE A 69 -5.75 8.74 8.54
N GLN A 70 -6.26 8.57 9.74
CA GLN A 70 -7.10 7.41 10.09
C GLN A 70 -8.56 7.81 9.96
N LEU A 71 -9.33 7.02 9.22
CA LEU A 71 -10.76 7.23 8.99
C LEU A 71 -11.56 6.12 9.67
N GLY A 72 -12.58 6.49 10.41
CA GLY A 72 -13.52 5.52 10.99
C GLY A 72 -14.49 5.02 9.91
N ILE A 73 -14.12 3.97 9.20
CA ILE A 73 -14.94 3.33 8.14
C ILE A 73 -15.78 2.21 8.71
N GLU A 74 -15.19 1.31 9.46
CA GLU A 74 -15.76 0.24 10.28
C GLU A 74 -16.46 -0.90 9.50
N ALA A 75 -17.21 -0.63 8.43
CA ALA A 75 -17.97 -1.64 7.69
C ALA A 75 -18.16 -1.27 6.22
N GLY A 76 -18.41 -2.28 5.39
CA GLY A 76 -18.73 -2.16 3.96
C GLY A 76 -20.23 -2.21 3.65
N THR A 77 -21.10 -2.15 4.64
CA THR A 77 -22.58 -2.11 4.45
C THR A 77 -23.18 -0.93 5.18
N GLN A 78 -24.19 -0.28 4.57
CA GLN A 78 -24.85 0.88 5.16
C GLN A 78 -25.61 0.50 6.45
N GLU A 79 -26.25 -0.67 6.48
CA GLU A 79 -26.98 -1.15 7.63
C GLU A 79 -26.09 -1.23 8.88
N VAL A 80 -24.87 -1.73 8.74
CA VAL A 80 -23.91 -1.81 9.86
C VAL A 80 -23.40 -0.42 10.26
N LEU A 81 -23.14 0.47 9.31
CA LEU A 81 -22.76 1.87 9.60
C LEU A 81 -23.86 2.59 10.39
N ASP A 82 -25.11 2.39 10.02
CA ASP A 82 -26.27 2.96 10.71
C ASP A 82 -26.43 2.40 12.13
N ALA A 83 -26.19 1.08 12.31
CA ALA A 83 -26.19 0.45 13.63
C ALA A 83 -25.10 1.01 14.55
N TYR A 84 -23.93 1.34 14.00
CA TYR A 84 -22.85 2.04 14.71
C TYR A 84 -23.09 3.55 14.89
N ARG A 85 -24.12 4.10 14.26
CA ARG A 85 -24.44 5.54 14.26
C ARG A 85 -23.27 6.40 13.77
N LYS A 86 -22.57 5.94 12.73
CA LYS A 86 -21.41 6.65 12.17
C LYS A 86 -21.80 7.96 11.48
N GLY A 87 -23.05 8.11 11.03
CA GLY A 87 -23.52 9.30 10.33
C GLY A 87 -22.85 9.55 8.97
N SER A 88 -22.18 8.56 8.40
CA SER A 88 -21.57 8.59 7.07
C SER A 88 -22.17 7.50 6.18
N THR A 89 -22.14 7.75 4.87
CA THR A 89 -22.56 6.78 3.85
C THR A 89 -21.35 6.14 3.17
N LEU A 90 -21.55 5.00 2.52
CA LEU A 90 -20.51 4.32 1.74
C LEU A 90 -19.96 5.23 0.62
N ASP A 91 -20.82 6.06 0.00
CA ASP A 91 -20.40 6.99 -1.05
C ASP A 91 -19.60 8.18 -0.49
N GLU A 92 -19.91 8.67 0.70
CA GLU A 92 -19.10 9.67 1.41
C GLU A 92 -17.70 9.10 1.73
N ILE A 93 -17.63 7.85 2.20
CA ILE A 93 -16.35 7.17 2.46
C ILE A 93 -15.51 7.12 1.19
N LYS A 94 -16.07 6.63 0.07
CA LYS A 94 -15.37 6.57 -1.22
C LYS A 94 -14.88 7.94 -1.69
N SER A 95 -15.72 8.97 -1.53
CA SER A 95 -15.41 10.35 -1.90
C SER A 95 -14.25 10.92 -1.07
N VAL A 96 -14.28 10.72 0.24
CA VAL A 96 -13.22 11.19 1.16
C VAL A 96 -11.91 10.48 0.90
N VAL A 97 -11.92 9.16 0.69
CA VAL A 97 -10.71 8.39 0.35
C VAL A 97 -10.09 8.91 -0.95
N ARG A 98 -10.90 9.17 -1.98
CA ARG A 98 -10.44 9.75 -3.25
C ARG A 98 -9.82 11.13 -3.04
N LEU A 99 -10.48 12.01 -2.31
CA LEU A 99 -9.99 13.35 -2.02
C LEU A 99 -8.67 13.33 -1.23
N CYS A 100 -8.52 12.45 -0.26
CA CYS A 100 -7.27 12.26 0.47
C CYS A 100 -6.14 11.83 -0.48
N TYR A 101 -6.40 10.85 -1.36
CA TYR A 101 -5.45 10.38 -2.35
C TYR A 101 -5.02 11.48 -3.32
N GLU A 102 -5.96 12.22 -3.90
CA GLU A 102 -5.72 13.32 -4.83
C GLU A 102 -5.01 14.51 -4.18
N SER A 103 -5.27 14.76 -2.89
CA SER A 103 -4.58 15.81 -2.12
C SER A 103 -3.15 15.44 -1.71
N GLY A 104 -2.70 14.21 -1.96
CA GLY A 104 -1.34 13.77 -1.69
C GLY A 104 -1.10 13.30 -0.25
N ILE A 105 -2.12 12.93 0.50
CA ILE A 105 -1.96 12.17 1.75
C ILE A 105 -1.22 10.88 1.42
N GLU A 106 -0.15 10.58 2.17
CA GLU A 106 0.71 9.43 1.87
C GLU A 106 0.16 8.10 2.38
N GLU A 107 -0.75 8.14 3.36
CA GLU A 107 -1.32 6.96 4.00
C GLU A 107 -2.72 7.26 4.55
N ILE A 108 -3.70 6.51 4.08
CA ILE A 108 -5.07 6.52 4.60
C ILE A 108 -5.26 5.18 5.30
N TYR A 109 -5.51 5.21 6.59
CA TYR A 109 -5.71 3.99 7.38
C TYR A 109 -7.15 3.87 7.86
N SER A 110 -7.69 2.67 7.84
CA SER A 110 -8.96 2.37 8.48
C SER A 110 -9.01 0.91 8.94
N ASN A 111 -9.93 0.63 9.85
CA ASN A 111 -10.27 -0.74 10.22
C ASN A 111 -11.65 -1.12 9.67
N ILE A 112 -11.80 -2.41 9.37
CA ILE A 112 -13.09 -3.10 9.24
C ILE A 112 -13.29 -3.89 10.52
N ILE A 113 -14.45 -3.69 11.17
CA ILE A 113 -14.82 -4.41 12.39
C ILE A 113 -15.51 -5.72 12.00
N LEU A 114 -14.90 -6.82 12.38
CA LEU A 114 -15.48 -8.15 12.24
C LEU A 114 -16.28 -8.50 13.50
N ALA A 115 -17.30 -9.30 13.30
CA ALA A 115 -18.18 -9.77 14.38
C ALA A 115 -18.83 -8.62 15.19
N GLY A 116 -19.13 -7.52 14.54
CA GLY A 116 -19.90 -6.41 15.11
C GLY A 116 -21.40 -6.55 14.87
N ALA A 117 -22.11 -5.43 14.93
CA ALA A 117 -23.56 -5.37 14.73
C ALA A 117 -23.98 -6.03 13.40
N HIS A 118 -24.97 -6.91 13.46
CA HIS A 118 -25.57 -7.59 12.30
C HIS A 118 -24.58 -8.38 11.43
N PHE A 119 -23.47 -8.81 12.01
CA PHE A 119 -22.41 -9.51 11.26
C PHE A 119 -22.87 -10.92 10.86
N THR A 120 -22.85 -11.17 9.55
CA THR A 120 -23.18 -12.45 8.91
C THR A 120 -22.11 -12.80 7.86
N PRO A 121 -22.11 -14.02 7.30
CA PRO A 121 -21.24 -14.36 6.17
C PRO A 121 -21.44 -13.44 4.96
N GLU A 122 -22.64 -12.94 4.69
CA GLU A 122 -22.93 -12.00 3.60
C GLU A 122 -22.28 -10.64 3.87
N VAL A 123 -22.47 -10.09 5.08
CA VAL A 123 -21.80 -8.83 5.50
C VAL A 123 -20.29 -8.95 5.44
N TYR A 124 -19.75 -10.12 5.74
CA TYR A 124 -18.31 -10.38 5.59
C TYR A 124 -17.84 -10.25 4.14
N LEU A 125 -18.57 -10.82 3.19
CA LEU A 125 -18.24 -10.70 1.76
C LEU A 125 -18.36 -9.25 1.27
N ASP A 126 -19.42 -8.55 1.65
CA ASP A 126 -19.59 -7.13 1.35
C ASP A 126 -18.44 -6.28 1.90
N ASN A 127 -17.96 -6.59 3.10
CA ASN A 127 -16.80 -5.93 3.70
C ASN A 127 -15.51 -6.13 2.86
N ILE A 128 -15.29 -7.34 2.33
CA ILE A 128 -14.13 -7.63 1.46
C ILE A 128 -14.24 -6.85 0.15
N ASP A 129 -15.41 -6.86 -0.49
CA ASP A 129 -15.62 -6.18 -1.76
C ASP A 129 -15.48 -4.67 -1.62
N PHE A 130 -16.04 -4.09 -0.55
CA PHE A 130 -15.87 -2.68 -0.25
C PHE A 130 -14.42 -2.31 0.06
N ALA A 131 -13.70 -3.13 0.83
CA ALA A 131 -12.27 -2.93 1.09
C ALA A 131 -11.46 -2.93 -0.21
N LYS A 132 -11.72 -3.86 -1.15
CA LYS A 132 -11.09 -3.89 -2.47
C LYS A 132 -11.42 -2.63 -3.30
N GLU A 133 -12.66 -2.16 -3.25
CA GLU A 133 -13.06 -0.91 -3.90
C GLU A 133 -12.24 0.28 -3.37
N LEU A 134 -12.06 0.40 -2.06
CA LEU A 134 -11.24 1.46 -1.45
C LEU A 134 -9.75 1.35 -1.82
N LEU A 135 -9.21 0.13 -1.89
CA LEU A 135 -7.84 -0.10 -2.37
C LEU A 135 -7.65 0.33 -3.83
N ASN A 136 -8.68 0.15 -4.69
CA ASN A 136 -8.67 0.63 -6.07
C ASN A 136 -8.76 2.16 -6.18
N ILE A 137 -9.51 2.81 -5.30
CA ILE A 137 -9.63 4.28 -5.28
C ILE A 137 -8.30 4.93 -4.92
N ALA A 138 -7.55 4.36 -3.99
CA ALA A 138 -6.29 4.92 -3.51
C ALA A 138 -5.17 3.86 -3.44
N PRO A 139 -4.73 3.33 -4.60
CA PRO A 139 -3.75 2.25 -4.65
C PRO A 139 -2.39 2.70 -4.11
N GLY A 140 -1.86 1.91 -3.19
CA GLY A 140 -0.59 2.22 -2.53
C GLY A 140 -0.69 3.22 -1.38
N VAL A 141 -1.86 3.76 -1.11
CA VAL A 141 -2.11 4.77 -0.07
C VAL A 141 -3.15 4.30 0.94
N MET A 142 -4.23 3.64 0.47
CA MET A 142 -5.25 3.06 1.36
C MET A 142 -4.73 1.81 2.04
N GLU A 143 -4.88 1.75 3.35
CA GLU A 143 -4.55 0.60 4.17
C GLU A 143 -5.75 0.18 5.01
N ILE A 144 -6.15 -1.07 4.89
CA ILE A 144 -7.27 -1.65 5.62
C ILE A 144 -6.72 -2.60 6.69
N GLY A 145 -7.05 -2.33 7.95
CA GLY A 145 -6.88 -3.25 9.06
C GLY A 145 -8.17 -4.03 9.32
N THR A 146 -8.03 -5.16 9.99
CA THR A 146 -9.15 -5.94 10.51
C THR A 146 -9.07 -6.00 12.01
N VAL A 147 -10.18 -5.81 12.69
CA VAL A 147 -10.29 -5.89 14.15
C VAL A 147 -11.58 -6.60 14.53
N PHE A 148 -11.60 -7.31 15.64
CA PHE A 148 -12.85 -7.80 16.19
C PHE A 148 -13.58 -6.68 16.93
N TYR A 149 -14.92 -6.75 16.91
CA TYR A 149 -15.73 -5.87 17.74
C TYR A 149 -15.33 -6.04 19.22
N TRP A 150 -15.01 -4.92 19.85
CA TRP A 150 -14.71 -4.87 21.27
C TRP A 150 -15.92 -4.32 22.03
N PRO A 151 -16.55 -5.12 22.93
CA PRO A 151 -17.79 -4.74 23.58
C PRO A 151 -17.55 -3.71 24.70
N LEU A 152 -17.28 -2.45 24.32
CA LEU A 152 -17.04 -1.36 25.26
C LEU A 152 -18.27 -1.12 26.16
N PRO A 153 -18.06 -0.84 27.48
CA PRO A 153 -19.12 -0.56 28.42
C PRO A 153 -20.05 0.57 27.96
N GLU A 154 -21.31 0.48 28.35
CA GLU A 154 -22.35 1.51 28.14
C GLU A 154 -22.71 1.80 26.67
N THR A 155 -22.15 1.09 25.72
CA THR A 155 -22.60 1.19 24.32
C THR A 155 -23.92 0.44 24.13
N SER A 156 -24.74 0.91 23.17
CA SER A 156 -26.03 0.25 22.85
C SER A 156 -25.85 -1.21 22.48
N ILE A 157 -24.77 -1.54 21.75
CA ILE A 157 -24.49 -2.90 21.30
C ILE A 157 -24.12 -3.79 22.49
N THR A 158 -23.30 -3.30 23.41
CA THR A 158 -22.90 -4.04 24.61
C THR A 158 -24.06 -4.22 25.60
N ASN A 159 -24.94 -3.21 25.73
CA ASN A 159 -26.08 -3.28 26.62
C ASN A 159 -27.24 -4.16 26.09
N TYR A 160 -27.36 -4.29 24.77
CA TYR A 160 -28.44 -5.03 24.11
C TYR A 160 -27.91 -5.92 22.97
N PRO A 161 -26.93 -6.82 23.22
CA PRO A 161 -26.21 -7.53 22.15
C PRO A 161 -27.15 -8.39 21.30
N ASP A 162 -28.19 -8.98 21.87
CA ASP A 162 -29.15 -9.79 21.13
C ASP A 162 -29.86 -9.01 20.00
N LYS A 163 -30.10 -7.71 20.19
CA LYS A 163 -30.68 -6.85 19.14
C LYS A 163 -29.77 -6.71 17.90
N TYR A 164 -28.48 -6.94 18.08
CA TYR A 164 -27.47 -6.84 17.04
C TYR A 164 -26.95 -8.20 16.58
N GLY A 165 -27.61 -9.29 17.00
CA GLY A 165 -27.24 -10.66 16.64
C GLY A 165 -25.97 -11.16 17.32
N LEU A 166 -25.61 -10.62 18.47
CA LEU A 166 -24.38 -10.91 19.19
C LEU A 166 -24.63 -11.59 20.52
N THR A 167 -23.65 -12.37 20.98
CA THR A 167 -23.53 -12.83 22.36
C THR A 167 -22.17 -12.44 22.89
N ILE A 168 -22.09 -11.67 23.96
CA ILE A 168 -20.86 -11.31 24.63
C ILE A 168 -20.45 -12.45 25.53
N LEU A 169 -19.23 -12.95 25.39
CA LEU A 169 -18.71 -14.11 26.12
C LEU A 169 -17.88 -13.69 27.32
N ASP A 170 -17.23 -12.54 27.24
CA ASP A 170 -16.44 -11.96 28.31
C ASP A 170 -16.65 -10.46 28.38
N TYR A 171 -16.82 -9.94 29.58
CA TYR A 171 -16.98 -8.51 29.89
C TYR A 171 -15.72 -7.94 30.57
N ASP A 172 -14.63 -8.71 30.68
CA ASP A 172 -13.37 -8.21 31.23
C ASP A 172 -12.60 -7.44 30.16
N PHE A 173 -12.84 -6.13 30.12
CA PHE A 173 -12.20 -5.22 29.17
C PHE A 173 -10.72 -4.93 29.51
N ILE A 174 -10.25 -5.33 30.70
CA ILE A 174 -8.89 -5.06 31.17
C ILE A 174 -7.93 -6.12 30.66
N THR A 175 -8.36 -7.38 30.65
CA THR A 175 -7.54 -8.53 30.27
C THR A 175 -7.76 -8.96 28.82
N SER A 176 -8.82 -8.47 28.16
CA SER A 176 -9.08 -8.80 26.76
C SER A 176 -8.06 -8.17 25.84
N SER A 177 -7.53 -8.95 24.90
CA SER A 177 -6.73 -8.44 23.77
C SER A 177 -7.61 -8.36 22.53
N GLY A 178 -7.38 -7.37 21.67
CA GLY A 178 -8.07 -7.26 20.38
C GLY A 178 -7.78 -8.41 19.40
N ASP A 179 -6.89 -9.33 19.78
CA ASP A 179 -6.44 -10.46 18.95
C ASP A 179 -7.38 -11.67 19.00
N PHE A 180 -8.27 -11.70 19.98
CA PHE A 180 -9.24 -12.79 20.16
C PHE A 180 -10.65 -12.24 20.37
N PRO A 181 -11.68 -12.76 19.63
CA PRO A 181 -13.03 -12.22 19.73
C PRO A 181 -13.67 -12.54 21.11
N GLN A 182 -14.10 -11.49 21.81
CA GLN A 182 -14.85 -11.61 23.09
C GLN A 182 -16.34 -11.86 22.88
N ILE A 183 -16.71 -12.15 21.65
CA ILE A 183 -18.09 -12.28 21.22
C ILE A 183 -18.24 -13.47 20.27
N LYS A 184 -19.46 -13.92 20.07
CA LYS A 184 -19.91 -14.76 18.96
C LYS A 184 -21.15 -14.13 18.33
N THR A 185 -21.43 -14.49 17.09
CA THR A 185 -22.70 -14.13 16.45
C THR A 185 -23.72 -15.26 16.57
N SER A 186 -24.95 -15.05 16.11
CA SER A 186 -25.97 -16.10 16.05
C SER A 186 -25.58 -17.23 15.07
N GLN A 187 -24.68 -17.01 14.14
CA GLN A 187 -24.29 -17.95 13.09
C GLN A 187 -22.85 -18.46 13.23
N LEU A 188 -21.97 -17.72 13.92
CA LEU A 188 -20.53 -17.95 13.90
C LEU A 188 -19.97 -18.01 15.32
N ASN A 189 -19.16 -19.02 15.60
CA ASN A 189 -18.38 -19.12 16.81
C ASN A 189 -17.05 -18.38 16.72
N GLN A 190 -16.30 -18.30 17.82
CA GLN A 190 -15.02 -17.56 17.88
C GLN A 190 -13.97 -18.09 16.91
N LEU A 191 -13.87 -19.40 16.71
CA LEU A 191 -12.87 -19.99 15.81
C LEU A 191 -13.17 -19.68 14.34
N GLU A 192 -14.45 -19.75 13.96
CA GLU A 192 -14.90 -19.36 12.63
C GLU A 192 -14.65 -17.86 12.36
N LEU A 193 -14.84 -17.01 13.37
CA LEU A 193 -14.53 -15.59 13.27
C LEU A 193 -13.03 -15.32 13.08
N ILE A 194 -12.17 -16.07 13.77
CA ILE A 194 -10.70 -15.98 13.59
C ILE A 194 -10.31 -16.42 12.18
N GLU A 195 -10.86 -17.52 11.68
CA GLU A 195 -10.62 -17.99 10.31
C GLU A 195 -11.05 -16.94 9.27
N MET A 196 -12.22 -16.32 9.46
CA MET A 196 -12.70 -15.24 8.58
C MET A 196 -11.76 -14.03 8.61
N MET A 197 -11.23 -13.64 9.77
CA MET A 197 -10.23 -12.55 9.85
C MET A 197 -8.96 -12.89 9.06
N GLN A 198 -8.41 -14.09 9.27
CA GLN A 198 -7.20 -14.54 8.56
C GLN A 198 -7.42 -14.59 7.05
N ASN A 199 -8.57 -15.12 6.61
CA ASN A 199 -8.94 -15.19 5.20
C ASN A 199 -9.11 -13.79 4.59
N MET A 200 -9.73 -12.84 5.29
CA MET A 200 -9.86 -11.46 4.80
C MET A 200 -8.49 -10.79 4.66
N GLU A 201 -7.60 -10.93 5.64
CA GLU A 201 -6.26 -10.35 5.57
C GLU A 201 -5.43 -10.93 4.42
N GLU A 202 -5.56 -12.24 4.17
CA GLU A 202 -4.91 -12.91 3.05
C GLU A 202 -5.49 -12.45 1.70
N GLU A 203 -6.81 -12.37 1.59
CA GLU A 203 -7.52 -11.90 0.40
C GLU A 203 -7.14 -10.47 0.02
N LEU A 204 -7.12 -9.57 1.00
CA LEU A 204 -6.70 -8.17 0.79
C LEU A 204 -5.21 -8.08 0.42
N ARG A 205 -4.34 -8.90 1.02
CA ARG A 205 -2.92 -8.97 0.66
C ARG A 205 -2.73 -9.47 -0.77
N HIS A 206 -3.48 -10.51 -1.19
CA HIS A 206 -3.47 -10.99 -2.57
C HIS A 206 -3.96 -9.91 -3.54
N TYR A 207 -4.98 -9.16 -3.16
CA TYR A 207 -5.48 -8.07 -3.98
C TYR A 207 -4.47 -6.91 -4.10
N MET A 208 -3.79 -6.55 -3.02
CA MET A 208 -2.68 -5.59 -3.06
C MET A 208 -1.54 -6.05 -3.98
N LYS A 209 -1.20 -7.34 -3.98
CA LYS A 209 -0.22 -7.93 -4.92
C LYS A 209 -0.68 -7.79 -6.37
N TYR A 210 -1.95 -8.05 -6.64
CA TYR A 210 -2.53 -7.84 -7.96
C TYR A 210 -2.34 -6.40 -8.42
N LEU A 211 -2.71 -5.40 -7.59
CA LEU A 211 -2.57 -3.98 -7.91
C LEU A 211 -1.11 -3.54 -8.13
N LEU A 212 -0.16 -4.13 -7.38
CA LEU A 212 1.28 -3.91 -7.58
C LEU A 212 1.72 -4.45 -8.94
N LEU A 213 1.36 -5.67 -9.29
CA LEU A 213 1.74 -6.34 -10.55
C LEU A 213 1.08 -5.69 -11.77
N ASP A 214 -0.15 -5.21 -11.63
CA ASP A 214 -0.90 -4.52 -12.68
C ASP A 214 -0.43 -3.06 -12.89
N GLY A 215 0.53 -2.57 -12.07
CA GLY A 215 1.10 -1.24 -12.19
C GLY A 215 0.17 -0.10 -11.74
N GLN A 216 -0.89 -0.41 -10.99
CA GLN A 216 -1.82 0.59 -10.45
C GLN A 216 -1.17 1.42 -9.33
N VAL A 217 -0.18 0.88 -8.63
CA VAL A 217 0.51 1.56 -7.54
C VAL A 217 1.62 2.44 -8.09
N ASN A 218 1.56 3.75 -7.81
CA ASN A 218 2.58 4.68 -8.24
C ASN A 218 3.93 4.38 -7.54
N SER A 219 5.02 4.31 -8.33
CA SER A 219 6.38 4.02 -7.85
C SER A 219 6.83 4.96 -6.71
N LYS A 220 6.38 6.22 -6.70
CA LYS A 220 6.68 7.16 -5.62
C LYS A 220 6.25 6.67 -4.24
N HIS A 221 5.11 5.97 -4.15
CA HIS A 221 4.61 5.41 -2.89
C HIS A 221 5.49 4.25 -2.45
N ILE A 222 5.83 3.33 -3.37
CA ILE A 222 6.70 2.18 -3.09
C ILE A 222 8.07 2.66 -2.60
N ILE A 223 8.67 3.63 -3.29
CA ILE A 223 9.96 4.22 -2.90
C ILE A 223 9.85 4.93 -1.54
N SER A 224 8.74 5.62 -1.27
CA SER A 224 8.49 6.25 0.02
C SER A 224 8.46 5.22 1.15
N TRP A 225 7.75 4.10 1.00
CA TRP A 225 7.71 3.04 2.02
C TRP A 225 9.11 2.47 2.31
N LEU A 226 9.90 2.19 1.26
CA LEU A 226 11.25 1.64 1.40
C LEU A 226 12.24 2.61 2.06
N ARG A 227 12.01 3.92 1.89
CA ARG A 227 12.83 4.98 2.50
C ARG A 227 12.44 5.32 3.94
N ARG A 228 11.28 4.89 4.40
CA ARG A 228 10.83 5.18 5.77
C ARG A 228 11.78 4.54 6.79
N LYS A 229 12.37 5.38 7.64
CA LYS A 229 13.30 4.92 8.70
C LYS A 229 12.56 4.46 9.96
N ASN A 230 11.32 4.91 10.14
CA ASN A 230 10.51 4.54 11.30
C ASN A 230 9.76 3.25 11.00
N LYS A 231 10.18 2.16 11.68
CA LYS A 231 9.58 0.82 11.54
C LYS A 231 8.28 0.63 12.35
N LYS A 232 7.83 1.63 13.12
CA LYS A 232 6.60 1.51 13.93
C LYS A 232 5.32 1.49 13.08
N PHE A 233 5.36 2.15 11.93
CA PHE A 233 4.24 2.17 10.97
C PHE A 233 4.72 1.57 9.66
N VAL A 234 4.79 0.24 9.62
CA VAL A 234 5.12 -0.49 8.39
C VAL A 234 3.85 -0.54 7.55
N SER A 235 3.93 -0.05 6.32
CA SER A 235 2.80 -0.14 5.39
C SER A 235 2.41 -1.60 5.12
N ARG A 236 1.12 -1.89 5.11
CA ARG A 236 0.60 -3.23 4.73
C ARG A 236 0.97 -3.59 3.29
N TRP A 237 1.14 -2.61 2.43
CA TRP A 237 1.65 -2.79 1.07
C TRP A 237 3.06 -3.37 1.01
N LEU A 238 3.90 -3.12 2.03
CA LEU A 238 5.22 -3.76 2.12
C LEU A 238 5.13 -5.26 2.36
N TYR A 239 4.12 -5.76 3.07
CA TYR A 239 3.92 -7.20 3.21
C TYR A 239 3.59 -7.82 1.85
N ALA A 240 2.70 -7.21 1.06
CA ALA A 240 2.41 -7.66 -0.29
C ALA A 240 3.65 -7.57 -1.21
N LEU A 241 4.41 -6.48 -1.14
CA LEU A 241 5.63 -6.29 -1.92
C LEU A 241 6.73 -7.31 -1.56
N ASN A 242 6.85 -7.70 -0.28
CA ASN A 242 7.83 -8.71 0.16
C ASN A 242 7.59 -10.09 -0.47
N GLU A 243 6.38 -10.39 -0.90
CA GLU A 243 6.06 -11.61 -1.65
C GLU A 243 6.41 -11.51 -3.14
N LEU A 244 6.87 -10.33 -3.60
CA LEU A 244 7.28 -10.04 -4.97
C LEU A 244 8.77 -9.67 -5.03
N PRO A 245 9.70 -10.64 -4.87
CA PRO A 245 11.13 -10.37 -4.64
C PRO A 245 11.79 -9.58 -5.77
N HIS A 246 11.35 -9.73 -7.01
CA HIS A 246 11.86 -8.98 -8.16
C HIS A 246 11.47 -7.50 -8.08
N MET A 247 10.20 -7.19 -7.77
CA MET A 247 9.74 -5.81 -7.56
C MET A 247 10.39 -5.19 -6.33
N LEU A 248 10.46 -5.94 -5.21
CA LEU A 248 11.11 -5.47 -3.99
C LEU A 248 12.58 -5.08 -4.27
N ASN A 249 13.34 -5.92 -4.96
CA ASN A 249 14.73 -5.64 -5.31
C ASN A 249 14.83 -4.44 -6.26
N TYR A 250 13.99 -4.40 -7.30
CA TYR A 250 13.92 -3.28 -8.25
C TYR A 250 13.75 -1.94 -7.53
N TYR A 251 12.71 -1.81 -6.72
CA TYR A 251 12.45 -0.56 -6.02
C TYR A 251 13.42 -0.28 -4.88
N SER A 252 14.00 -1.30 -4.24
CA SER A 252 15.05 -1.12 -3.23
C SER A 252 16.32 -0.50 -3.83
N MET A 253 16.71 -0.91 -5.03
CA MET A 253 17.86 -0.35 -5.74
C MET A 253 17.61 1.12 -6.13
N ILE A 254 16.39 1.48 -6.50
CA ILE A 254 16.00 2.88 -6.78
C ILE A 254 15.91 3.68 -5.46
N ALA A 255 15.37 3.10 -4.41
CA ALA A 255 15.22 3.77 -3.11
C ALA A 255 16.57 4.10 -2.46
N SER A 256 17.60 3.26 -2.66
CA SER A 256 18.98 3.49 -2.22
C SER A 256 19.72 4.57 -3.02
N LYS A 257 19.13 5.04 -4.12
CA LYS A 257 19.71 6.00 -5.09
C LYS A 257 20.93 5.47 -5.86
N GLU A 258 21.12 4.15 -5.87
CA GLU A 258 22.16 3.50 -6.70
C GLU A 258 21.72 3.37 -8.15
N CYS A 259 20.41 3.38 -8.39
CA CYS A 259 19.80 3.19 -9.69
C CYS A 259 18.67 4.19 -9.93
N ILE A 260 18.32 4.37 -11.20
CA ILE A 260 17.20 5.18 -11.66
C ILE A 260 16.11 4.31 -12.28
N GLU A 261 14.87 4.78 -12.20
CA GLU A 261 13.74 4.22 -12.92
C GLU A 261 13.65 4.86 -14.30
N LEU A 262 13.80 4.07 -15.35
CA LEU A 262 13.50 4.50 -16.72
C LEU A 262 12.34 3.65 -17.24
N LYS A 263 11.20 4.30 -17.50
CA LYS A 263 10.00 3.61 -18.04
C LYS A 263 10.23 3.09 -19.44
N ASN A 264 10.97 3.86 -20.26
CA ASN A 264 11.33 3.48 -21.62
C ASN A 264 12.73 3.97 -21.94
N VAL A 265 13.58 3.06 -22.32
CA VAL A 265 14.88 3.36 -22.92
C VAL A 265 14.69 3.65 -24.41
N SER A 266 15.38 4.65 -24.89
CA SER A 266 15.41 5.05 -26.30
C SER A 266 16.86 5.28 -26.75
N ARG A 267 17.06 5.66 -28.02
CA ARG A 267 18.39 5.99 -28.51
C ARG A 267 19.05 7.20 -27.83
N SER A 268 18.28 8.01 -27.09
CA SER A 268 18.83 9.19 -26.39
C SER A 268 19.50 8.84 -25.05
N ASN A 269 19.28 7.67 -24.51
CA ASN A 269 19.81 7.25 -23.21
C ASN A 269 20.54 5.90 -23.25
N LEU A 270 21.23 5.61 -24.34
CA LEU A 270 22.02 4.37 -24.53
C LEU A 270 23.26 4.26 -23.62
N TYR A 271 23.62 5.34 -22.93
CA TYR A 271 24.74 5.41 -22.00
C TYR A 271 24.42 4.74 -20.65
N VAL A 272 23.15 4.51 -20.32
CA VAL A 272 22.77 3.88 -19.07
C VAL A 272 23.20 2.42 -19.04
N HIS A 273 23.50 1.94 -17.83
CA HIS A 273 23.99 0.60 -17.59
C HIS A 273 22.88 -0.26 -16.98
N PRO A 274 22.28 -1.20 -17.74
CA PRO A 274 21.25 -2.06 -17.20
C PRO A 274 21.84 -3.01 -16.14
N MET A 275 21.09 -3.13 -15.02
CA MET A 275 21.42 -4.00 -13.91
C MET A 275 20.23 -4.88 -13.58
N ARG A 276 20.44 -6.19 -13.54
CA ARG A 276 19.40 -7.15 -13.18
C ARG A 276 19.05 -7.08 -11.69
N THR A 277 17.77 -7.22 -11.39
CA THR A 277 17.22 -7.13 -10.04
C THR A 277 17.26 -8.46 -9.27
N VAL A 278 17.48 -9.58 -9.97
CA VAL A 278 17.45 -10.92 -9.38
C VAL A 278 18.70 -11.73 -9.75
N PRO A 279 19.24 -12.54 -8.82
CA PRO A 279 20.32 -13.48 -9.12
C PRO A 279 19.78 -14.63 -9.98
N LEU A 280 20.34 -14.82 -11.19
CA LEU A 280 19.87 -15.84 -12.14
C LEU A 280 19.92 -17.26 -11.53
N ALA A 281 20.99 -17.61 -10.85
CA ALA A 281 21.16 -18.94 -10.26
C ALA A 281 20.04 -19.33 -9.28
N LYS A 282 19.41 -18.34 -8.63
CA LYS A 282 18.35 -18.59 -7.65
C LYS A 282 16.94 -18.69 -8.27
N PHE A 283 16.70 -17.95 -9.36
CA PHE A 283 15.36 -17.80 -9.91
C PHE A 283 15.17 -18.39 -11.30
N LEU A 284 16.26 -18.80 -11.96
CA LEU A 284 16.20 -19.44 -13.27
C LEU A 284 15.71 -20.88 -13.15
N LYS A 285 14.62 -21.17 -13.88
CA LYS A 285 14.14 -22.54 -14.11
C LYS A 285 14.36 -22.88 -15.59
N ILE A 286 14.91 -24.03 -15.86
CA ILE A 286 15.10 -24.53 -17.23
C ILE A 286 14.19 -25.73 -17.42
N ASN A 287 13.19 -25.59 -18.27
CA ASN A 287 12.25 -26.64 -18.65
C ASN A 287 12.46 -26.98 -20.13
N ASN A 288 13.12 -28.10 -20.44
CA ASN A 288 13.55 -28.45 -21.79
C ASN A 288 14.40 -27.32 -22.42
N THR A 289 13.86 -26.63 -23.42
CA THR A 289 14.50 -25.50 -24.11
C THR A 289 14.08 -24.13 -23.56
N ASN A 290 13.08 -24.09 -22.67
CA ASN A 290 12.54 -22.83 -22.15
C ASN A 290 13.31 -22.35 -20.91
N LYS A 291 13.68 -21.08 -20.93
CA LYS A 291 14.29 -20.35 -19.80
C LYS A 291 13.19 -19.52 -19.15
N VAL A 292 12.91 -19.81 -17.88
CA VAL A 292 11.83 -19.15 -17.13
C VAL A 292 12.43 -18.50 -15.88
N ILE A 293 12.17 -17.22 -15.67
CA ILE A 293 12.55 -16.49 -14.45
C ILE A 293 11.27 -15.89 -13.85
N LEU A 294 10.93 -16.28 -12.62
CA LEU A 294 9.75 -15.78 -11.91
C LEU A 294 8.48 -15.83 -12.78
N ASP A 295 8.25 -17.01 -13.38
CA ASP A 295 7.12 -17.28 -14.30
C ASP A 295 7.14 -16.53 -15.65
N HIS A 296 8.16 -15.72 -15.92
CA HIS A 296 8.39 -15.10 -17.22
C HIS A 296 9.21 -16.02 -18.12
N LYS A 297 8.61 -16.48 -19.20
CA LYS A 297 9.32 -17.18 -20.27
C LYS A 297 10.17 -16.18 -21.07
N LEU A 298 11.46 -16.43 -21.16
CA LEU A 298 12.42 -15.57 -21.85
C LEU A 298 12.80 -16.14 -23.21
N THR A 299 12.97 -15.29 -24.18
CA THR A 299 13.68 -15.61 -25.43
C THR A 299 15.17 -15.78 -25.15
N ASN A 300 15.92 -16.36 -26.11
CA ASN A 300 17.37 -16.48 -25.99
C ASN A 300 18.03 -15.10 -25.87
N LEU A 301 17.54 -14.11 -26.61
CA LEU A 301 18.06 -12.74 -26.57
C LEU A 301 17.82 -12.07 -25.21
N GLU A 302 16.60 -12.12 -24.70
CA GLU A 302 16.27 -11.55 -23.40
C GLU A 302 17.12 -12.17 -22.27
N PHE A 303 17.32 -13.48 -22.32
CA PHE A 303 18.18 -14.17 -21.39
C PHE A 303 19.64 -13.72 -21.48
N ASP A 304 20.17 -13.62 -22.71
CA ASP A 304 21.55 -13.11 -22.93
C ASP A 304 21.69 -11.65 -22.45
N VAL A 305 20.71 -10.80 -22.72
CA VAL A 305 20.69 -9.42 -22.20
C VAL A 305 20.74 -9.43 -20.66
N LEU A 306 19.96 -10.29 -19.99
CA LEU A 306 20.01 -10.39 -18.53
C LEU A 306 21.38 -10.89 -18.00
N ILE A 307 22.04 -11.79 -18.71
CA ILE A 307 23.39 -12.25 -18.32
C ILE A 307 24.36 -11.08 -18.26
N TYR A 308 24.35 -10.21 -19.28
CA TYR A 308 25.27 -9.08 -19.38
C TYR A 308 24.82 -7.83 -18.61
N SER A 309 23.58 -7.82 -18.07
CA SER A 309 23.03 -6.70 -17.28
C SER A 309 23.54 -6.76 -15.83
N LEU A 310 24.77 -6.35 -15.62
CA LEU A 310 25.45 -6.29 -14.32
C LEU A 310 25.76 -4.86 -13.87
N GLY A 311 25.23 -3.85 -14.54
CA GLY A 311 25.52 -2.43 -14.29
C GLY A 311 26.95 -2.02 -14.72
N LYS A 312 27.62 -2.84 -15.53
CA LYS A 312 28.99 -2.58 -15.99
C LYS A 312 29.08 -2.16 -17.46
N LEU A 313 28.19 -2.69 -18.27
CA LEU A 313 28.12 -2.41 -19.72
C LEU A 313 26.94 -1.52 -20.01
N SER A 314 27.12 -0.52 -20.85
CA SER A 314 26.05 0.28 -21.43
C SER A 314 25.21 -0.56 -22.43
N ILE A 315 24.04 -0.05 -22.79
CA ILE A 315 23.19 -0.71 -23.79
C ILE A 315 23.94 -0.89 -25.13
N THR A 316 24.68 0.12 -25.52
CA THR A 316 25.49 0.07 -26.75
C THR A 316 26.57 -1.02 -26.68
N GLU A 317 27.24 -1.16 -25.55
CA GLU A 317 28.27 -2.20 -25.34
C GLU A 317 27.66 -3.59 -25.31
N ILE A 318 26.49 -3.78 -24.69
CA ILE A 318 25.75 -5.04 -24.74
C ILE A 318 25.37 -5.40 -26.17
N ALA A 319 24.85 -4.44 -26.94
CA ALA A 319 24.53 -4.65 -28.35
C ALA A 319 25.77 -5.07 -29.15
N LYS A 320 26.90 -4.40 -28.97
CA LYS A 320 28.17 -4.70 -29.61
C LYS A 320 28.70 -6.09 -29.28
N PHE A 321 28.48 -6.52 -28.02
CA PHE A 321 28.93 -7.81 -27.52
C PHE A 321 28.07 -8.97 -28.03
N LEU A 322 26.75 -8.77 -28.14
CA LEU A 322 25.80 -9.81 -28.56
C LEU A 322 25.62 -9.89 -30.08
N ALA A 323 25.85 -8.82 -30.84
CA ALA A 323 25.65 -8.80 -32.27
C ALA A 323 26.30 -9.98 -33.05
N PRO A 324 27.56 -10.37 -32.79
CA PRO A 324 28.15 -11.53 -33.47
C PRO A 324 27.41 -12.85 -33.20
N LYS A 325 26.87 -13.04 -32.02
CA LYS A 325 26.14 -14.25 -31.65
C LYS A 325 24.83 -14.38 -32.41
N TYR A 326 24.22 -13.25 -32.78
CA TYR A 326 22.94 -13.17 -33.50
C TYR A 326 23.12 -12.88 -35.01
N HIS A 327 24.36 -12.91 -35.51
CA HIS A 327 24.68 -12.64 -36.92
C HIS A 327 24.23 -11.24 -37.42
N GLU A 328 24.21 -10.26 -36.51
CA GLU A 328 23.72 -8.89 -36.78
C GLU A 328 24.88 -7.88 -36.80
N LYS A 329 24.67 -6.76 -37.47
CA LYS A 329 25.57 -5.61 -37.35
C LYS A 329 25.27 -4.87 -36.07
N SER A 330 26.29 -4.53 -35.29
CA SER A 330 26.12 -3.94 -33.95
C SER A 330 25.29 -2.63 -33.96
N PHE A 331 25.35 -1.84 -35.01
CA PHE A 331 24.56 -0.60 -35.12
C PHE A 331 23.07 -0.87 -35.34
N ASP A 332 22.71 -1.84 -36.18
CA ASP A 332 21.34 -2.21 -36.49
C ASP A 332 20.72 -2.96 -35.32
N PHE A 333 21.53 -3.70 -34.56
CA PHE A 333 21.10 -4.53 -33.44
C PHE A 333 20.76 -3.75 -32.16
N VAL A 334 21.19 -2.47 -32.04
CA VAL A 334 20.86 -1.62 -30.88
C VAL A 334 19.36 -1.48 -30.65
N GLY A 335 18.55 -1.35 -31.73
CA GLY A 335 17.09 -1.30 -31.61
C GLY A 335 16.51 -2.54 -30.94
N THR A 336 16.95 -3.72 -31.38
CA THR A 336 16.51 -5.00 -30.82
C THR A 336 16.90 -5.17 -29.34
N ILE A 337 18.08 -4.67 -28.94
CA ILE A 337 18.50 -4.64 -27.53
C ILE A 337 17.65 -3.66 -26.73
N ILE A 338 17.29 -2.49 -27.27
CA ILE A 338 16.37 -1.54 -26.61
C ILE A 338 15.03 -2.22 -26.32
N ASP A 339 14.44 -2.95 -27.28
CA ASP A 339 13.18 -3.65 -27.09
C ASP A 339 13.28 -4.72 -25.99
N ALA A 340 14.37 -5.49 -25.99
CA ALA A 340 14.62 -6.50 -24.96
C ALA A 340 14.79 -5.88 -23.56
N VAL A 341 15.56 -4.80 -23.39
CA VAL A 341 15.74 -4.15 -22.09
C VAL A 341 14.46 -3.49 -21.61
N ASN A 342 13.65 -2.88 -22.49
CA ASN A 342 12.37 -2.30 -22.15
C ASN A 342 11.39 -3.38 -21.67
N LEU A 343 11.31 -4.50 -22.37
CA LEU A 343 10.47 -5.63 -21.97
C LEU A 343 10.90 -6.21 -20.61
N LEU A 344 12.20 -6.40 -20.38
CA LEU A 344 12.73 -6.89 -19.11
C LEU A 344 12.49 -5.90 -17.96
N SER A 345 12.62 -4.60 -18.23
CA SER A 345 12.34 -3.55 -17.24
C SER A 345 10.86 -3.49 -16.89
N SER A 346 9.95 -3.66 -17.84
CA SER A 346 8.51 -3.72 -17.58
C SER A 346 8.09 -4.91 -16.71
N LYS A 347 8.94 -5.95 -16.66
CA LYS A 347 8.80 -7.12 -15.78
C LYS A 347 9.58 -6.98 -14.46
N TYR A 348 10.07 -5.78 -14.13
CA TYR A 348 10.91 -5.50 -12.96
C TYR A 348 12.19 -6.34 -12.87
N LEU A 349 12.67 -6.88 -13.99
CA LEU A 349 13.90 -7.69 -14.05
C LEU A 349 15.15 -6.85 -14.29
N LEU A 350 15.00 -5.62 -14.76
CA LEU A 350 16.09 -4.66 -14.99
C LEU A 350 15.79 -3.29 -14.39
N VAL A 351 16.84 -2.67 -13.87
CA VAL A 351 16.93 -1.27 -13.43
C VAL A 351 18.20 -0.68 -14.03
N TYR A 352 18.38 0.63 -13.98
CA TYR A 352 19.49 1.28 -14.65
C TYR A 352 20.38 2.08 -13.70
N SER A 353 21.70 2.04 -13.92
CA SER A 353 22.69 2.90 -13.28
C SER A 353 23.17 3.96 -14.26
N GLU A 354 23.42 5.18 -13.77
CA GLU A 354 23.96 6.31 -14.54
C GLU A 354 25.49 6.43 -14.45
N LYS A 355 26.20 5.41 -14.15
CA LYS A 355 27.65 5.50 -13.91
C LYS A 355 28.40 6.38 -14.85
#